data_f637d1dddbcddd87945b2d4c70c03511
#
_entry.id   f637d1dddbcddd87945b2d4c70c03511
#
_cell.length_a   1.000
_cell.length_b   1.000
_cell.length_c   1.000
_cell.angle_alpha   90.00
_cell.angle_beta   90.00
_cell.angle_gamma   90.00
#
_symmetry.space_group_name_H-M   'P 1'
#
loop_
_entity.id
_entity.type
_entity.pdbx_description
1 polymer ?
#
loop_
_entity_poly.entity_id
_entity_poly.type
_entity_poly.pdbx_seq_one_letter_code
_entity_poly.pdbx_strand_id
1 'polypeptide(L)'
;MGEELTILIVDDHPFFREGLKSLLVRHSGYRVVGEAGNGYEALEKAKELKPDLVIMDISLPDGSGIDVAQEIRELLSGTKIVILSMHLKIDYIVKAFRSGAIGYITKDSATEKLLECLETVSRGEYFMDSSLSHAVVENLVKAREQETDVASANYSALTPREQEVLRLLAEGLSAKEIADKLFISQKTVENHRTNIMNKLHLHSTVELIRYAAKYGLIDVDLWKM
;
A
#
# COMPACT_ATOMS: atom_id res chain seq x y z
N MET A 1 -15.54 18.90 -29.62
CA MET A 1 -14.77 19.54 -28.54
C MET A 1 -15.01 18.64 -27.32
N GLY A 2 -13.98 18.00 -26.78
CA GLY A 2 -14.11 17.22 -25.53
C GLY A 2 -14.45 18.16 -24.38
N GLU A 3 -15.16 17.66 -23.37
CA GLU A 3 -15.41 18.42 -22.14
C GLU A 3 -14.06 18.68 -21.45
N GLU A 4 -13.84 19.93 -21.01
CA GLU A 4 -12.65 20.28 -20.21
C GLU A 4 -12.75 19.63 -18.83
N LEU A 5 -11.70 18.95 -18.40
CA LEU A 5 -11.62 18.39 -17.05
C LEU A 5 -11.43 19.51 -16.02
N THR A 6 -12.32 19.56 -15.05
CA THR A 6 -12.29 20.53 -13.96
C THR A 6 -11.32 20.08 -12.86
N ILE A 7 -10.44 21.00 -12.42
CA ILE A 7 -9.38 20.71 -11.48
C ILE A 7 -9.47 21.61 -10.25
N LEU A 8 -9.39 21.00 -9.06
CA LEU A 8 -9.13 21.69 -7.80
C LEU A 8 -7.66 21.49 -7.43
N ILE A 9 -6.93 22.58 -7.15
CA ILE A 9 -5.53 22.55 -6.71
C ILE A 9 -5.49 22.79 -5.20
N VAL A 10 -4.84 21.87 -4.48
CA VAL A 10 -4.69 21.93 -3.01
C VAL A 10 -3.21 21.88 -2.65
N ASP A 11 -2.67 23.00 -2.19
CA ASP A 11 -1.27 23.15 -1.77
C ASP A 11 -1.17 24.38 -0.86
N ASP A 12 -0.39 24.36 0.18
CA ASP A 12 -0.23 25.49 1.09
C ASP A 12 0.72 26.57 0.57
N HIS A 13 1.47 26.29 -0.53
CA HIS A 13 2.40 27.23 -1.16
C HIS A 13 1.74 28.02 -2.31
N PRO A 14 1.41 29.31 -2.14
CA PRO A 14 0.69 30.09 -3.16
C PRO A 14 1.43 30.17 -4.51
N PHE A 15 2.75 30.33 -4.48
CA PHE A 15 3.56 30.41 -5.71
C PHE A 15 3.56 29.09 -6.50
N PHE A 16 3.50 27.97 -5.80
CA PHE A 16 3.45 26.67 -6.44
C PHE A 16 2.08 26.46 -7.12
N ARG A 17 0.97 26.82 -6.44
CA ARG A 17 -0.37 26.79 -7.03
C ARG A 17 -0.46 27.67 -8.29
N GLU A 18 0.09 28.88 -8.25
CA GLU A 18 0.10 29.77 -9.41
C GLU A 18 0.92 29.21 -10.57
N GLY A 19 2.04 28.53 -10.27
CA GLY A 19 2.83 27.80 -11.27
C GLY A 19 2.04 26.69 -11.95
N LEU A 20 1.33 25.86 -11.16
CA LEU A 20 0.47 24.80 -11.69
C LEU A 20 -0.69 25.36 -12.54
N LYS A 21 -1.33 26.43 -12.08
CA LYS A 21 -2.37 27.13 -12.86
C LYS A 21 -1.84 27.62 -14.21
N SER A 22 -0.69 28.29 -14.18
CA SER A 22 -0.06 28.81 -15.40
C SER A 22 0.27 27.70 -16.41
N LEU A 23 0.65 26.52 -15.91
CA LEU A 23 0.90 25.34 -16.74
C LEU A 23 -0.42 24.84 -17.35
N LEU A 24 -1.46 24.68 -16.55
CA LEU A 24 -2.75 24.10 -16.97
C LEU A 24 -3.51 24.98 -17.93
N VAL A 25 -3.54 26.30 -17.74
CA VAL A 25 -4.23 27.26 -18.61
C VAL A 25 -3.72 27.23 -20.06
N ARG A 26 -2.47 26.82 -20.27
CA ARG A 26 -1.91 26.68 -21.63
C ARG A 26 -2.43 25.45 -22.40
N HIS A 27 -3.19 24.58 -21.72
CA HIS A 27 -3.69 23.32 -22.28
C HIS A 27 -5.23 23.30 -22.25
N SER A 28 -5.85 23.35 -23.41
CA SER A 28 -7.30 23.50 -23.60
C SER A 28 -8.17 22.35 -23.07
N GLY A 29 -7.57 21.29 -22.53
CA GLY A 29 -8.29 20.15 -21.94
C GLY A 29 -8.55 20.26 -20.45
N TYR A 30 -8.02 21.30 -19.77
CA TYR A 30 -8.06 21.44 -18.33
C TYR A 30 -8.54 22.83 -17.91
N ARG A 31 -9.37 22.87 -16.87
CA ARG A 31 -9.85 24.10 -16.27
C ARG A 31 -9.73 24.05 -14.75
N VAL A 32 -8.91 24.93 -14.18
CA VAL A 32 -8.83 25.10 -12.73
C VAL A 32 -10.09 25.80 -12.24
N VAL A 33 -10.89 25.11 -11.43
CA VAL A 33 -12.16 25.61 -10.90
C VAL A 33 -12.03 26.13 -9.48
N GLY A 34 -10.95 25.79 -8.77
CA GLY A 34 -10.70 26.25 -7.42
C GLY A 34 -9.28 25.99 -6.96
N GLU A 35 -8.91 26.68 -5.89
CA GLU A 35 -7.64 26.51 -5.16
C GLU A 35 -7.93 26.44 -3.66
N ALA A 36 -7.17 25.63 -2.91
CA ALA A 36 -7.23 25.58 -1.46
C ALA A 36 -5.83 25.56 -0.87
N GLY A 37 -5.65 26.22 0.27
CA GLY A 37 -4.39 26.29 0.98
C GLY A 37 -4.29 25.37 2.19
N ASN A 38 -5.36 24.62 2.51
CA ASN A 38 -5.45 23.71 3.63
C ASN A 38 -6.53 22.66 3.38
N GLY A 39 -6.59 21.63 4.22
CA GLY A 39 -7.50 20.49 4.07
C GLY A 39 -8.97 20.87 4.25
N TYR A 40 -9.27 21.74 5.20
CA TYR A 40 -10.65 22.21 5.43
C TYR A 40 -11.20 22.92 4.19
N GLU A 41 -10.46 23.88 3.63
CA GLU A 41 -10.84 24.55 2.38
C GLU A 41 -10.98 23.59 1.20
N ALA A 42 -10.09 22.58 1.14
CA ALA A 42 -10.13 21.57 0.09
C ALA A 42 -11.44 20.77 0.11
N LEU A 43 -11.87 20.33 1.28
CA LEU A 43 -13.12 19.58 1.47
C LEU A 43 -14.36 20.41 1.13
N GLU A 44 -14.42 21.67 1.58
CA GLU A 44 -15.54 22.56 1.30
C GLU A 44 -15.63 22.86 -0.19
N LYS A 45 -14.50 23.20 -0.83
CA LYS A 45 -14.48 23.47 -2.29
C LYS A 45 -14.74 22.22 -3.13
N ALA A 46 -14.27 21.06 -2.70
CA ALA A 46 -14.58 19.81 -3.38
C ALA A 46 -16.10 19.52 -3.38
N LYS A 47 -16.78 19.69 -2.25
CA LYS A 47 -18.24 19.53 -2.13
C LYS A 47 -19.00 20.49 -3.03
N GLU A 48 -18.58 21.77 -3.06
CA GLU A 48 -19.23 22.83 -3.83
C GLU A 48 -19.00 22.67 -5.35
N LEU A 49 -17.74 22.50 -5.76
CA LEU A 49 -17.30 22.56 -7.15
C LEU A 49 -17.39 21.20 -7.85
N LYS A 50 -17.40 20.09 -7.09
CA LYS A 50 -17.42 18.70 -7.60
C LYS A 50 -16.43 18.50 -8.75
N PRO A 51 -15.15 18.76 -8.54
CA PRO A 51 -14.14 18.70 -9.60
C PRO A 51 -13.99 17.28 -10.14
N ASP A 52 -13.64 17.17 -11.42
CA ASP A 52 -13.30 15.88 -12.03
C ASP A 52 -11.97 15.32 -11.46
N LEU A 53 -11.08 16.24 -11.07
CA LEU A 53 -9.75 15.89 -10.57
C LEU A 53 -9.31 16.85 -9.46
N VAL A 54 -8.63 16.31 -8.46
CA VAL A 54 -7.95 17.06 -7.40
C VAL A 54 -6.45 16.81 -7.46
N ILE A 55 -5.67 17.89 -7.54
CA ILE A 55 -4.21 17.84 -7.30
C ILE A 55 -4.01 18.21 -5.85
N MET A 56 -3.44 17.28 -5.07
CA MET A 56 -3.37 17.34 -3.61
C MET A 56 -1.95 17.25 -3.11
N ASP A 57 -1.48 18.28 -2.38
CA ASP A 57 -0.26 18.15 -1.59
C ASP A 57 -0.48 17.28 -0.36
N ILE A 58 0.53 16.53 0.04
CA ILE A 58 0.51 15.72 1.28
C ILE A 58 0.63 16.61 2.51
N SER A 59 1.49 17.63 2.46
CA SER A 59 1.83 18.46 3.62
C SER A 59 0.94 19.68 3.68
N LEU A 60 -0.16 19.60 4.41
CA LEU A 60 -1.04 20.73 4.63
C LEU A 60 -0.89 21.26 6.07
N PRO A 61 -1.16 22.56 6.31
CA PRO A 61 -0.94 23.18 7.62
C PRO A 61 -1.88 22.63 8.72
N ASP A 62 -3.01 22.05 8.34
CA ASP A 62 -4.03 21.50 9.23
C ASP A 62 -4.06 19.97 9.27
N GLY A 63 -3.16 19.30 8.54
CA GLY A 63 -3.08 17.84 8.56
C GLY A 63 -2.47 17.20 7.32
N SER A 64 -2.83 15.95 7.09
CA SER A 64 -2.34 15.18 5.95
C SER A 64 -3.26 15.28 4.75
N GLY A 65 -2.75 15.74 3.61
CA GLY A 65 -3.51 15.73 2.36
C GLY A 65 -3.93 14.33 1.89
N ILE A 66 -3.26 13.27 2.38
CA ILE A 66 -3.68 11.88 2.11
C ILE A 66 -5.02 11.58 2.79
N ASP A 67 -5.20 12.05 4.03
CA ASP A 67 -6.45 11.83 4.77
C ASP A 67 -7.58 12.65 4.12
N VAL A 68 -7.30 13.89 3.74
CA VAL A 68 -8.23 14.75 2.98
C VAL A 68 -8.60 14.10 1.63
N ALA A 69 -7.64 13.51 0.93
CA ALA A 69 -7.87 12.78 -0.31
C ALA A 69 -8.83 11.60 -0.12
N GLN A 70 -8.67 10.85 0.98
CA GLN A 70 -9.59 9.76 1.32
C GLN A 70 -11.01 10.29 1.55
N GLU A 71 -11.18 11.35 2.36
CA GLU A 71 -12.50 11.95 2.60
C GLU A 71 -13.16 12.46 1.31
N ILE A 72 -12.40 13.11 0.42
CA ILE A 72 -12.91 13.54 -0.88
C ILE A 72 -13.39 12.34 -1.72
N ARG A 73 -12.62 11.23 -1.74
CA ARG A 73 -13.02 10.02 -2.47
C ARG A 73 -14.27 9.36 -1.90
N GLU A 74 -14.45 9.37 -0.59
CA GLU A 74 -15.65 8.85 0.06
C GLU A 74 -16.90 9.71 -0.28
N LEU A 75 -16.72 11.03 -0.34
CA LEU A 75 -17.78 11.98 -0.66
C LEU A 75 -18.11 12.05 -2.17
N LEU A 76 -17.09 11.97 -3.01
CA LEU A 76 -17.16 12.17 -4.45
C LEU A 76 -16.46 11.01 -5.18
N SER A 77 -17.14 9.88 -5.29
CA SER A 77 -16.56 8.64 -5.86
C SER A 77 -16.08 8.78 -7.32
N GLY A 78 -16.59 9.77 -8.07
CA GLY A 78 -16.18 10.08 -9.44
C GLY A 78 -14.92 10.92 -9.54
N THR A 79 -14.57 11.69 -8.50
CA THR A 79 -13.41 12.59 -8.50
C THR A 79 -12.10 11.79 -8.46
N LYS A 80 -11.18 12.09 -9.34
CA LYS A 80 -9.86 11.48 -9.44
C LYS A 80 -8.87 12.30 -8.61
N ILE A 81 -7.93 11.61 -7.92
CA ILE A 81 -6.97 12.28 -7.06
C ILE A 81 -5.56 11.99 -7.52
N VAL A 82 -4.78 13.06 -7.71
CA VAL A 82 -3.34 13.03 -7.96
C VAL A 82 -2.63 13.65 -6.77
N ILE A 83 -1.77 12.88 -6.14
CA ILE A 83 -0.89 13.39 -5.09
C ILE A 83 0.32 14.05 -5.71
N LEU A 84 0.66 15.22 -5.17
CA LEU A 84 1.82 16.00 -5.55
C LEU A 84 2.62 16.32 -4.29
N SER A 85 3.87 15.84 -4.18
CA SER A 85 4.57 15.87 -2.91
C SER A 85 6.09 15.99 -3.04
N MET A 86 6.75 16.54 -2.02
CA MET A 86 8.22 16.47 -1.85
C MET A 86 8.66 15.12 -1.25
N HIS A 87 7.72 14.28 -0.80
CA HIS A 87 8.05 13.02 -0.14
C HIS A 87 8.31 11.89 -1.14
N LEU A 88 9.50 11.27 -1.02
CA LEU A 88 9.92 10.13 -1.85
C LEU A 88 9.80 8.78 -1.10
N LYS A 89 9.40 8.79 0.18
CA LYS A 89 9.31 7.58 0.99
C LYS A 89 8.14 6.72 0.56
N ILE A 90 8.40 5.42 0.44
CA ILE A 90 7.42 4.41 0.01
C ILE A 90 6.14 4.43 0.85
N ASP A 91 6.24 4.69 2.16
CA ASP A 91 5.09 4.70 3.06
C ASP A 91 4.04 5.74 2.64
N TYR A 92 4.46 6.92 2.17
CA TYR A 92 3.55 7.94 1.65
C TYR A 92 2.93 7.51 0.33
N ILE A 93 3.71 6.90 -0.56
CA ILE A 93 3.23 6.40 -1.85
C ILE A 93 2.15 5.33 -1.63
N VAL A 94 2.45 4.34 -0.77
CA VAL A 94 1.50 3.25 -0.45
C VAL A 94 0.23 3.80 0.21
N LYS A 95 0.36 4.72 1.18
CA LYS A 95 -0.79 5.35 1.82
C LYS A 95 -1.64 6.13 0.81
N ALA A 96 -1.02 6.90 -0.08
CA ALA A 96 -1.71 7.67 -1.10
C ALA A 96 -2.56 6.78 -2.03
N PHE A 97 -2.00 5.70 -2.55
CA PHE A 97 -2.77 4.78 -3.40
C PHE A 97 -3.86 4.04 -2.61
N ARG A 98 -3.62 3.69 -1.35
CA ARG A 98 -4.64 3.09 -0.47
C ARG A 98 -5.80 4.05 -0.14
N SER A 99 -5.54 5.34 -0.06
CA SER A 99 -6.58 6.38 0.13
C SER A 99 -7.41 6.65 -1.14
N GLY A 100 -7.09 5.96 -2.25
CA GLY A 100 -7.81 6.07 -3.51
C GLY A 100 -7.23 7.09 -4.51
N ALA A 101 -6.03 7.62 -4.26
CA ALA A 101 -5.30 8.34 -5.29
C ALA A 101 -4.96 7.41 -6.46
N ILE A 102 -4.98 7.94 -7.67
CA ILE A 102 -4.63 7.21 -8.89
C ILE A 102 -3.40 7.79 -9.59
N GLY A 103 -2.87 8.91 -9.08
CA GLY A 103 -1.63 9.51 -9.53
C GLY A 103 -0.72 9.92 -8.36
N TYR A 104 0.59 9.77 -8.53
CA TYR A 104 1.59 10.28 -7.60
C TYR A 104 2.75 10.87 -8.37
N ILE A 105 3.05 12.16 -8.12
CA ILE A 105 4.13 12.92 -8.76
C ILE A 105 4.95 13.61 -7.67
N THR A 106 6.24 13.78 -7.91
CA THR A 106 7.08 14.65 -7.07
C THR A 106 6.91 16.11 -7.47
N LYS A 107 6.99 17.04 -6.50
CA LYS A 107 6.94 18.49 -6.81
C LYS A 107 8.09 18.90 -7.74
N ASP A 108 9.25 18.24 -7.64
CA ASP A 108 10.41 18.52 -8.48
C ASP A 108 10.18 18.17 -9.95
N SER A 109 9.43 17.10 -10.23
CA SER A 109 9.11 16.67 -11.60
C SER A 109 7.78 17.24 -12.13
N ALA A 110 7.03 18.00 -11.31
CA ALA A 110 5.69 18.45 -11.64
C ALA A 110 5.60 19.19 -12.97
N THR A 111 6.55 20.08 -13.27
CA THR A 111 6.55 20.87 -14.51
C THR A 111 6.60 19.97 -15.77
N GLU A 112 7.31 18.85 -15.70
CA GLU A 112 7.55 17.95 -16.82
C GLU A 112 6.50 16.83 -16.89
N LYS A 113 6.03 16.35 -15.74
CA LYS A 113 5.25 15.12 -15.62
C LYS A 113 3.75 15.33 -15.35
N LEU A 114 3.34 16.53 -14.94
CA LEU A 114 1.94 16.77 -14.55
C LEU A 114 0.97 16.48 -15.71
N LEU A 115 1.25 16.98 -16.89
CA LEU A 115 0.35 16.80 -18.05
C LEU A 115 0.24 15.33 -18.45
N GLU A 116 1.36 14.61 -18.51
CA GLU A 116 1.38 13.17 -18.77
C GLU A 116 0.56 12.40 -17.72
N CYS A 117 0.70 12.77 -16.44
CA CYS A 117 -0.10 12.20 -15.36
C CYS A 117 -1.58 12.49 -15.53
N LEU A 118 -1.96 13.75 -15.75
CA LEU A 118 -3.37 14.14 -15.91
C LEU A 118 -4.03 13.43 -17.10
N GLU A 119 -3.31 13.28 -18.20
CA GLU A 119 -3.78 12.53 -19.36
C GLU A 119 -3.98 11.04 -19.04
N THR A 120 -3.04 10.43 -18.34
CA THR A 120 -3.12 9.02 -17.92
C THR A 120 -4.27 8.79 -16.93
N VAL A 121 -4.37 9.60 -15.88
CA VAL A 121 -5.43 9.46 -14.88
C VAL A 121 -6.80 9.85 -15.42
N SER A 122 -6.89 10.71 -16.46
CA SER A 122 -8.15 11.02 -17.12
C SER A 122 -8.81 9.80 -17.76
N ARG A 123 -8.01 8.83 -18.20
CA ARG A 123 -8.45 7.52 -18.71
C ARG A 123 -8.77 6.51 -17.61
N GLY A 124 -8.55 6.87 -16.33
CA GLY A 124 -8.73 5.97 -15.19
C GLY A 124 -7.53 5.04 -14.95
N GLU A 125 -6.41 5.29 -15.60
CA GLU A 125 -5.16 4.54 -15.44
C GLU A 125 -4.33 5.10 -14.29
N TYR A 126 -3.55 4.23 -13.61
CA TYR A 126 -2.65 4.66 -12.55
C TYR A 126 -1.38 5.30 -13.12
N PHE A 127 -0.96 6.39 -12.49
CA PHE A 127 0.31 7.06 -12.81
C PHE A 127 1.21 7.14 -11.59
N MET A 128 2.48 6.80 -11.78
CA MET A 128 3.53 7.04 -10.79
C MET A 128 4.76 7.58 -11.51
N ASP A 129 5.31 8.67 -10.97
CA ASP A 129 6.55 9.24 -11.47
C ASP A 129 7.67 8.19 -11.51
N SER A 130 8.34 8.09 -12.65
CA SER A 130 9.41 7.10 -12.88
C SER A 130 10.59 7.25 -11.89
N SER A 131 10.83 8.46 -11.37
CA SER A 131 11.84 8.69 -10.33
C SER A 131 11.55 7.92 -9.03
N LEU A 132 10.29 7.58 -8.78
CA LEU A 132 9.85 6.81 -7.61
C LEU A 132 9.93 5.30 -7.82
N SER A 133 9.97 4.83 -9.08
CA SER A 133 9.96 3.41 -9.40
C SER A 133 11.13 2.67 -8.76
N HIS A 134 12.32 3.27 -8.77
CA HIS A 134 13.50 2.66 -8.14
C HIS A 134 13.33 2.51 -6.62
N ALA A 135 12.84 3.55 -5.95
CA ALA A 135 12.59 3.51 -4.49
C ALA A 135 11.52 2.47 -4.14
N VAL A 136 10.48 2.34 -4.96
CA VAL A 136 9.43 1.32 -4.78
C VAL A 136 9.99 -0.09 -4.96
N VAL A 137 10.75 -0.34 -6.04
CA VAL A 137 11.38 -1.65 -6.29
C VAL A 137 12.36 -2.00 -5.17
N GLU A 138 13.24 -1.08 -4.79
CA GLU A 138 14.20 -1.28 -3.70
C GLU A 138 13.52 -1.64 -2.37
N ASN A 139 12.43 -0.95 -2.03
CA ASN A 139 11.66 -1.27 -0.83
C ASN A 139 10.92 -2.60 -0.92
N LEU A 140 10.39 -2.96 -2.08
CA LEU A 140 9.77 -4.27 -2.29
C LEU A 140 10.79 -5.41 -2.12
N VAL A 141 12.02 -5.21 -2.63
CA VAL A 141 13.12 -6.16 -2.44
C VAL A 141 13.51 -6.24 -0.96
N LYS A 142 13.71 -5.09 -0.30
CA LYS A 142 14.05 -5.04 1.15
C LYS A 142 12.94 -5.60 2.04
N ALA A 143 11.68 -5.32 1.74
CA ALA A 143 10.56 -5.87 2.50
C ALA A 143 10.50 -7.40 2.38
N ARG A 144 10.78 -7.94 1.20
CA ARG A 144 10.88 -9.39 0.99
C ARG A 144 12.08 -10.00 1.72
N GLU A 145 13.23 -9.32 1.72
CA GLU A 145 14.42 -9.74 2.48
C GLU A 145 14.16 -9.70 3.99
N GLN A 146 13.55 -8.62 4.51
CA GLN A 146 13.22 -8.50 5.94
C GLN A 146 12.15 -9.51 6.38
N GLU A 147 11.13 -9.78 5.56
CA GLU A 147 10.16 -10.85 5.85
C GLU A 147 10.83 -12.24 5.87
N THR A 148 11.81 -12.46 5.00
CA THR A 148 12.56 -13.72 4.94
C THR A 148 13.52 -13.82 6.14
N ASP A 149 14.17 -12.72 6.53
CA ASP A 149 15.10 -12.68 7.67
C ASP A 149 14.38 -12.86 9.02
N VAL A 150 13.27 -12.20 9.25
CA VAL A 150 12.44 -12.36 10.46
C VAL A 150 11.87 -13.78 10.53
N ALA A 151 11.45 -14.32 9.41
CA ALA A 151 10.94 -15.68 9.33
C ALA A 151 12.03 -16.72 9.56
N SER A 152 13.21 -16.55 8.96
CA SER A 152 14.34 -17.45 9.19
C SER A 152 14.85 -17.33 10.62
N ALA A 153 14.84 -16.15 11.23
CA ALA A 153 15.18 -15.96 12.65
C ALA A 153 14.17 -16.66 13.58
N ASN A 154 12.87 -16.52 13.33
CA ASN A 154 11.84 -17.18 14.12
C ASN A 154 11.82 -18.70 13.90
N TYR A 155 12.00 -19.15 12.66
CA TYR A 155 12.09 -20.57 12.34
C TYR A 155 13.38 -21.20 12.91
N SER A 156 14.51 -20.48 12.89
CA SER A 156 15.77 -20.94 13.49
C SER A 156 15.75 -20.96 15.03
N ALA A 157 14.81 -20.28 15.68
CA ALA A 157 14.56 -20.40 17.11
C ALA A 157 13.89 -21.72 17.51
N LEU A 158 13.36 -22.46 16.53
CA LEU A 158 12.84 -23.82 16.74
C LEU A 158 13.99 -24.82 16.73
N THR A 159 13.92 -25.77 17.64
CA THR A 159 14.83 -26.95 17.61
C THR A 159 14.56 -27.77 16.34
N PRO A 160 15.53 -28.59 15.86
CA PRO A 160 15.31 -29.46 14.71
C PRO A 160 14.07 -30.34 14.85
N ARG A 161 13.76 -30.79 16.07
CA ARG A 161 12.59 -31.61 16.37
C ARG A 161 11.29 -30.81 16.28
N GLU A 162 11.29 -29.57 16.74
CA GLU A 162 10.13 -28.68 16.61
C GLU A 162 9.88 -28.30 15.14
N GLN A 163 10.92 -28.12 14.33
CA GLN A 163 10.80 -27.85 12.89
C GLN A 163 10.16 -29.04 12.16
N GLU A 164 10.57 -30.26 12.51
CA GLU A 164 10.01 -31.48 11.95
C GLU A 164 8.51 -31.64 12.32
N VAL A 165 8.18 -31.42 13.60
CA VAL A 165 6.78 -31.45 14.08
C VAL A 165 5.96 -30.35 13.43
N LEU A 166 6.47 -29.12 13.28
CA LEU A 166 5.79 -28.01 12.61
C LEU A 166 5.40 -28.38 11.18
N ARG A 167 6.32 -28.96 10.41
CA ARG A 167 6.06 -29.37 9.03
C ARG A 167 4.93 -30.41 8.96
N LEU A 168 4.99 -31.43 9.78
CA LEU A 168 3.98 -32.49 9.80
C LEU A 168 2.59 -32.00 10.25
N LEU A 169 2.54 -31.06 11.22
CA LEU A 169 1.30 -30.39 11.62
C LEU A 169 0.72 -29.56 10.46
N ALA A 170 1.59 -28.86 9.73
CA ALA A 170 1.18 -28.03 8.60
C ALA A 170 0.73 -28.90 7.39
N GLU A 171 1.25 -30.12 7.24
CA GLU A 171 0.77 -31.12 6.27
C GLU A 171 -0.59 -31.72 6.67
N GLY A 172 -1.13 -31.36 7.84
CA GLY A 172 -2.45 -31.80 8.31
C GLY A 172 -2.45 -33.11 9.10
N LEU A 173 -1.29 -33.64 9.49
CA LEU A 173 -1.22 -34.88 10.28
C LEU A 173 -1.72 -34.62 11.71
N SER A 174 -2.47 -35.59 12.25
CA SER A 174 -2.88 -35.60 13.66
C SER A 174 -1.69 -35.87 14.60
N ALA A 175 -1.85 -35.49 15.86
CA ALA A 175 -0.82 -35.76 16.88
C ALA A 175 -0.48 -37.25 17.02
N LYS A 176 -1.44 -38.16 16.74
CA LYS A 176 -1.24 -39.62 16.73
C LYS A 176 -0.36 -40.04 15.56
N GLU A 177 -0.68 -39.59 14.35
CA GLU A 177 0.09 -39.91 13.14
C GLU A 177 1.51 -39.38 13.22
N ILE A 178 1.71 -38.18 13.80
CA ILE A 178 3.02 -37.59 14.04
C ILE A 178 3.80 -38.42 15.08
N ALA A 179 3.13 -38.83 16.14
CA ALA A 179 3.73 -39.64 17.19
C ALA A 179 4.23 -40.98 16.63
N ASP A 180 3.41 -41.67 15.83
CA ASP A 180 3.76 -42.90 15.17
C ASP A 180 4.91 -42.72 14.17
N LYS A 181 4.84 -41.67 13.34
CA LYS A 181 5.89 -41.33 12.33
C LYS A 181 7.24 -40.99 12.94
N LEU A 182 7.23 -40.30 14.08
CA LEU A 182 8.45 -39.84 14.75
C LEU A 182 8.92 -40.72 15.89
N PHE A 183 8.24 -41.82 16.17
CA PHE A 183 8.53 -42.76 17.25
C PHE A 183 8.58 -42.11 18.64
N ILE A 184 7.63 -41.21 18.94
CA ILE A 184 7.47 -40.51 20.23
C ILE A 184 6.05 -40.64 20.75
N SER A 185 5.80 -40.21 22.00
CA SER A 185 4.42 -40.19 22.54
C SER A 185 3.60 -39.05 21.98
N GLN A 186 2.27 -39.24 21.89
CA GLN A 186 1.35 -38.14 21.55
C GLN A 186 1.52 -36.93 22.48
N LYS A 187 1.73 -37.19 23.77
CA LYS A 187 2.00 -36.16 24.76
C LYS A 187 3.26 -35.33 24.41
N THR A 188 4.28 -35.97 23.87
CA THR A 188 5.51 -35.30 23.41
C THR A 188 5.22 -34.42 22.20
N VAL A 189 4.39 -34.88 21.25
CA VAL A 189 3.95 -34.08 20.09
C VAL A 189 3.20 -32.82 20.55
N GLU A 190 2.25 -32.96 21.48
CA GLU A 190 1.50 -31.81 22.03
C GLU A 190 2.39 -30.81 22.77
N ASN A 191 3.42 -31.28 23.47
CA ASN A 191 4.41 -30.40 24.09
C ASN A 191 5.21 -29.62 23.03
N HIS A 192 5.67 -30.30 21.97
CA HIS A 192 6.35 -29.61 20.84
C HIS A 192 5.44 -28.60 20.19
N ARG A 193 4.17 -28.95 19.92
CA ARG A 193 3.17 -28.02 19.37
C ARG A 193 3.03 -26.78 20.23
N THR A 194 2.88 -26.93 21.55
CA THR A 194 2.79 -25.79 22.49
C THR A 194 4.02 -24.90 22.43
N ASN A 195 5.21 -25.50 22.41
CA ASN A 195 6.47 -24.75 22.31
C ASN A 195 6.59 -24.00 20.98
N ILE A 196 6.22 -24.63 19.86
CA ILE A 196 6.19 -24.02 18.54
C ILE A 196 5.26 -22.81 18.53
N MET A 197 4.02 -22.99 19.01
CA MET A 197 3.03 -21.92 19.09
C MET A 197 3.54 -20.72 19.89
N ASN A 198 4.16 -20.96 21.04
CA ASN A 198 4.74 -19.92 21.89
C ASN A 198 5.93 -19.21 21.22
N LYS A 199 6.87 -19.96 20.65
CA LYS A 199 8.07 -19.40 20.02
C LYS A 199 7.75 -18.58 18.76
N LEU A 200 6.73 -18.99 18.00
CA LEU A 200 6.31 -18.32 16.78
C LEU A 200 5.18 -17.30 17.01
N HIS A 201 4.72 -17.13 18.27
CA HIS A 201 3.60 -16.26 18.66
C HIS A 201 2.31 -16.56 17.87
N LEU A 202 2.02 -17.86 17.67
CA LEU A 202 0.81 -18.31 16.97
C LEU A 202 -0.26 -18.74 17.98
N HIS A 203 -1.52 -18.50 17.67
CA HIS A 203 -2.64 -18.75 18.58
C HIS A 203 -3.64 -19.83 18.06
N SER A 204 -3.47 -20.27 16.81
CA SER A 204 -4.34 -21.28 16.22
C SER A 204 -3.62 -22.15 15.19
N THR A 205 -4.16 -23.38 14.96
CA THR A 205 -3.64 -24.26 13.89
C THR A 205 -3.73 -23.62 12.50
N VAL A 206 -4.74 -22.78 12.28
CA VAL A 206 -4.90 -22.05 11.01
C VAL A 206 -3.75 -21.06 10.83
N GLU A 207 -3.33 -20.37 11.89
CA GLU A 207 -2.16 -19.48 11.85
C GLU A 207 -0.86 -20.25 11.60
N LEU A 208 -0.71 -21.44 12.19
CA LEU A 208 0.43 -22.31 11.96
C LEU A 208 0.52 -22.75 10.49
N ILE A 209 -0.61 -23.18 9.90
CA ILE A 209 -0.65 -23.55 8.47
C ILE A 209 -0.33 -22.34 7.58
N ARG A 210 -0.92 -21.17 7.87
CA ARG A 210 -0.61 -19.94 7.14
C ARG A 210 0.86 -19.56 7.24
N TYR A 211 1.46 -19.69 8.42
CA TYR A 211 2.88 -19.48 8.63
C TYR A 211 3.70 -20.42 7.74
N ALA A 212 3.43 -21.73 7.80
CA ALA A 212 4.16 -22.73 7.02
C ALA A 212 4.01 -22.50 5.50
N ALA A 213 2.81 -22.15 5.03
CA ALA A 213 2.56 -21.82 3.62
C ALA A 213 3.27 -20.54 3.18
N LYS A 214 3.20 -19.47 3.99
CA LYS A 214 3.84 -18.18 3.71
C LYS A 214 5.35 -18.31 3.52
N TYR A 215 5.98 -19.20 4.29
CA TYR A 215 7.42 -19.39 4.29
C TYR A 215 7.90 -20.62 3.49
N GLY A 216 7.03 -21.21 2.68
CA GLY A 216 7.39 -22.32 1.78
C GLY A 216 7.80 -23.60 2.50
N LEU A 217 7.39 -23.78 3.77
CA LEU A 217 7.68 -24.99 4.56
C LEU A 217 6.83 -26.18 4.14
N ILE A 218 5.70 -25.90 3.46
CA ILE A 218 4.81 -26.89 2.86
C ILE A 218 4.47 -26.48 1.43
N ASP A 219 4.25 -27.47 0.57
CA ASP A 219 3.76 -27.25 -0.80
C ASP A 219 2.24 -27.16 -0.81
N VAL A 220 1.72 -25.95 -1.03
CA VAL A 220 0.28 -25.67 -1.02
C VAL A 220 -0.42 -26.23 -2.27
N ASP A 221 0.32 -26.48 -3.35
CA ASP A 221 -0.26 -27.03 -4.58
C ASP A 221 -0.67 -28.51 -4.46
N LEU A 222 -0.15 -29.20 -3.45
CA LEU A 222 -0.57 -30.58 -3.12
C LEU A 222 -1.97 -30.68 -2.46
N TRP A 223 -2.60 -29.55 -2.10
CA TRP A 223 -3.92 -29.48 -1.45
C TRP A 223 -5.08 -29.24 -2.43
N LYS A 224 -4.80 -29.20 -3.74
CA LYS A 224 -5.81 -29.06 -4.79
C LYS A 224 -6.26 -30.44 -5.31
N MET A 225 -6.70 -31.29 -4.38
CA MET A 225 -7.48 -32.49 -4.75
C MET A 225 -8.91 -32.39 -4.23
#